data_74bbc2737a2beb92bf4cfbd353c9dcd3
#
_entry.id   74bbc2737a2beb92bf4cfbd353c9dcd3
#
_cell.length_a   1.000
_cell.length_b   1.000
_cell.length_c   1.000
_cell.angle_alpha   90.00
_cell.angle_beta   90.00
_cell.angle_gamma   90.00
#
_symmetry.space_group_name_H-M   'P 1'
#
loop_
_entity.id
_entity.type
_entity.pdbx_description
1 polymer ?
#
loop_
_entity_poly.entity_id
_entity_poly.type
_entity_poly.pdbx_seq_one_letter_code
_entity_poly.pdbx_strand_id
1 'polypeptide(L)'
;MKLQESWKKRLKEWQEQNKKSLVEWWDKKSSSVKVLCAAILSAIIFLLIYFTVIKNSSENSVGSWNFIILIVSSPVAFVIWQFRDENSRQQIENQRKDINLKEFQKLSEWVSGAHLPEINIEKSITKSSSTTDNESAVSPKKQITEQIEEYSKEYGQKPDNAHLGTFSKWNGAVALQISAIYNLLPFFRGDYGESFRLPAFNLLKSAWQAMQQNYLIQLTPEDGVLYDDQRDQIIDALQHNANSPIAVALTYVLLSFDRKNEQLNLHYFPEMQSNLCLAGANLCFLMETTKLKSLSGIDLSEIDLRGANLKSTNLFGSNLFSTDLSGANLFKANLSEANLIKANLSHTNLKRTSLFGANLSNANLENTDLSNANLSDANLSNTNLSNTGLFNVDLRGCSFYPNRLWESKIQDNKTIAGAKITIFDFYTQIYPYWKHQNAPEWENLTEPKRKAVMQTFCNETDMIIFDLAGREVAKPES
;
A
#
# COMPACT_ATOMS: atom_id res chain seq x y z
N MET A 1 -19.85 61.11 1.99
CA MET A 1 -18.99 60.18 2.76
C MET A 1 -18.86 58.78 2.12
N LYS A 2 -19.95 58.07 1.85
CA LYS A 2 -19.88 56.70 1.24
C LYS A 2 -19.20 56.62 -0.14
N LEU A 3 -19.29 57.64 -0.99
CA LEU A 3 -18.63 57.67 -2.31
C LEU A 3 -17.09 57.81 -2.19
N GLN A 4 -16.58 58.56 -1.21
CA GLN A 4 -15.14 58.73 -0.98
C GLN A 4 -14.50 57.47 -0.42
N GLU A 5 -15.21 56.67 0.39
CA GLU A 5 -14.71 55.40 0.91
C GLU A 5 -14.65 54.32 -0.21
N SER A 6 -15.67 54.32 -1.09
CA SER A 6 -15.67 53.40 -2.27
C SER A 6 -14.52 53.68 -3.22
N TRP A 7 -14.20 54.95 -3.47
CA TRP A 7 -13.05 55.34 -4.30
C TRP A 7 -11.72 54.98 -3.66
N LYS A 8 -11.55 55.19 -2.37
CA LYS A 8 -10.34 54.77 -1.63
C LYS A 8 -10.14 53.26 -1.64
N LYS A 9 -11.21 52.49 -1.54
CA LYS A 9 -11.14 51.03 -1.59
C LYS A 9 -10.73 50.54 -2.97
N ARG A 10 -11.36 51.06 -4.06
CA ARG A 10 -11.00 50.71 -5.45
C ARG A 10 -9.56 51.13 -5.79
N LEU A 11 -9.11 52.26 -5.28
CA LEU A 11 -7.71 52.72 -5.50
C LEU A 11 -6.72 51.80 -4.82
N LYS A 12 -7.01 51.31 -3.60
CA LYS A 12 -6.17 50.31 -2.92
C LYS A 12 -6.16 48.97 -3.64
N GLU A 13 -7.30 48.47 -4.07
CA GLU A 13 -7.42 47.23 -4.83
C GLU A 13 -6.65 47.31 -6.17
N TRP A 14 -6.76 48.42 -6.89
CA TRP A 14 -6.01 48.69 -8.12
C TRP A 14 -4.50 48.78 -7.86
N GLN A 15 -4.09 49.45 -6.76
CA GLN A 15 -2.66 49.52 -6.36
C GLN A 15 -2.10 48.15 -5.98
N GLU A 16 -2.84 47.31 -5.25
CA GLU A 16 -2.41 45.96 -4.91
C GLU A 16 -2.34 45.05 -6.14
N GLN A 17 -3.30 45.13 -7.05
CA GLN A 17 -3.33 44.36 -8.28
C GLN A 17 -2.17 44.72 -9.21
N ASN A 18 -1.91 46.04 -9.37
CA ASN A 18 -0.76 46.51 -10.17
C ASN A 18 0.58 46.17 -9.51
N LYS A 19 0.67 46.20 -8.19
CA LYS A 19 1.85 45.80 -7.45
C LYS A 19 2.16 44.31 -7.68
N LYS A 20 1.14 43.42 -7.62
CA LYS A 20 1.32 41.99 -7.92
C LYS A 20 1.79 41.76 -9.36
N SER A 21 1.14 42.40 -10.33
CA SER A 21 1.51 42.25 -11.75
C SER A 21 2.92 42.78 -12.05
N LEU A 22 3.34 43.85 -11.42
CA LEU A 22 4.70 44.39 -11.51
C LEU A 22 5.75 43.46 -10.90
N VAL A 23 5.46 42.87 -9.75
CA VAL A 23 6.36 41.90 -9.11
C VAL A 23 6.52 40.67 -9.98
N GLU A 24 5.39 40.07 -10.47
CA GLU A 24 5.44 38.91 -11.37
C GLU A 24 6.15 39.22 -12.70
N TRP A 25 5.98 40.43 -13.25
CA TRP A 25 6.70 40.87 -14.44
C TRP A 25 8.21 40.99 -14.16
N TRP A 26 8.56 41.56 -12.99
CA TRP A 26 9.95 41.72 -12.57
C TRP A 26 10.64 40.38 -12.35
N ASP A 27 9.98 39.46 -11.69
CA ASP A 27 10.53 38.13 -11.38
C ASP A 27 10.79 37.29 -12.65
N LYS A 28 9.96 37.47 -13.68
CA LYS A 28 10.13 36.79 -14.98
C LYS A 28 11.25 37.37 -15.87
N LYS A 29 11.84 38.53 -15.54
CA LYS A 29 12.86 39.15 -16.36
C LYS A 29 14.26 38.59 -16.10
N SER A 30 15.04 38.49 -17.20
CA SER A 30 16.46 38.11 -17.09
C SER A 30 17.23 39.11 -16.27
N SER A 31 18.30 38.65 -15.65
CA SER A 31 19.18 39.45 -14.82
C SER A 31 19.72 40.69 -15.50
N SER A 32 20.09 40.58 -16.79
CA SER A 32 20.56 41.69 -17.61
C SER A 32 19.51 42.78 -17.76
N VAL A 33 18.22 42.40 -17.91
CA VAL A 33 17.12 43.37 -17.98
C VAL A 33 16.89 44.06 -16.66
N LYS A 34 17.00 43.35 -15.54
CA LYS A 34 16.87 43.93 -14.18
C LYS A 34 17.96 44.97 -13.91
N VAL A 35 19.20 44.67 -14.28
CA VAL A 35 20.35 45.65 -14.16
C VAL A 35 20.14 46.87 -15.05
N LEU A 36 19.67 46.64 -16.30
CA LEU A 36 19.42 47.78 -17.23
C LEU A 36 18.32 48.70 -16.70
N CYS A 37 17.20 48.12 -16.18
CA CYS A 37 16.11 48.90 -15.57
C CYS A 37 16.58 49.68 -14.36
N ALA A 38 17.41 49.08 -13.50
CA ALA A 38 17.99 49.77 -12.35
C ALA A 38 18.91 50.91 -12.75
N ALA A 39 19.75 50.75 -13.79
CA ALA A 39 20.62 51.78 -14.30
C ALA A 39 19.82 52.97 -14.90
N ILE A 40 18.74 52.64 -15.67
CA ILE A 40 17.84 53.67 -16.22
C ILE A 40 17.16 54.45 -15.06
N LEU A 41 16.68 53.76 -14.05
CA LEU A 41 16.04 54.38 -12.86
C LEU A 41 17.03 55.27 -12.12
N SER A 42 18.28 54.85 -11.93
CA SER A 42 19.33 55.65 -11.33
C SER A 42 19.62 56.93 -12.13
N ALA A 43 19.66 56.83 -13.48
CA ALA A 43 19.85 57.99 -14.34
C ALA A 43 18.68 58.99 -14.27
N ILE A 44 17.43 58.50 -14.22
CA ILE A 44 16.23 59.34 -14.05
C ILE A 44 16.28 60.07 -12.69
N ILE A 45 16.61 59.35 -11.60
CA ILE A 45 16.71 59.91 -10.27
C ILE A 45 17.83 61.03 -10.26
N PHE A 46 18.98 60.76 -10.88
CA PHE A 46 20.05 61.76 -10.99
C PHE A 46 19.59 63.00 -11.74
N LEU A 47 18.92 62.87 -12.90
CA LEU A 47 18.40 64.02 -13.64
C LEU A 47 17.37 64.80 -12.84
N LEU A 48 16.46 64.16 -12.13
CA LEU A 48 15.48 64.83 -11.27
C LEU A 48 16.18 65.64 -10.13
N ILE A 49 17.16 65.07 -9.48
CA ILE A 49 17.91 65.72 -8.42
C ILE A 49 18.74 66.87 -9.02
N TYR A 50 19.34 66.68 -10.19
CA TYR A 50 20.11 67.72 -10.89
C TYR A 50 19.26 68.94 -11.19
N PHE A 51 18.08 68.74 -11.79
CA PHE A 51 17.19 69.86 -12.16
C PHE A 51 16.49 70.50 -10.99
N THR A 52 16.22 69.82 -9.90
CA THR A 52 15.46 70.35 -8.75
C THR A 52 16.34 70.91 -7.66
N VAL A 53 17.49 70.31 -7.39
CA VAL A 53 18.36 70.67 -6.24
C VAL A 53 19.64 71.36 -6.73
N ILE A 54 20.39 70.74 -7.65
CA ILE A 54 21.75 71.19 -8.01
C ILE A 54 21.71 72.48 -8.82
N LYS A 55 20.82 72.56 -9.81
CA LYS A 55 20.67 73.74 -10.67
C LYS A 55 20.22 74.99 -9.90
N ASN A 56 19.50 74.84 -8.81
CA ASN A 56 18.91 75.92 -8.03
C ASN A 56 19.67 76.24 -6.72
N SER A 57 20.73 75.51 -6.38
CA SER A 57 21.50 75.72 -5.14
C SER A 57 22.78 76.52 -5.41
N SER A 58 22.99 77.57 -4.66
CA SER A 58 24.16 78.46 -4.75
C SER A 58 25.37 77.99 -3.91
N GLU A 59 25.25 76.94 -3.10
CA GLU A 59 26.30 76.34 -2.27
C GLU A 59 26.31 74.82 -2.34
N ASN A 60 27.35 74.29 -2.97
CA ASN A 60 27.59 72.82 -3.05
C ASN A 60 28.48 72.38 -1.87
N SER A 61 27.87 71.90 -0.78
CA SER A 61 28.66 71.25 0.27
C SER A 61 28.98 69.79 -0.11
N VAL A 62 30.22 69.35 0.26
CA VAL A 62 30.66 67.92 -0.02
C VAL A 62 29.73 66.90 0.57
N GLY A 63 29.00 67.19 1.64
CA GLY A 63 28.03 66.32 2.28
C GLY A 63 26.79 66.06 1.40
N SER A 64 26.35 67.06 0.63
CA SER A 64 25.21 66.96 -0.29
C SER A 64 25.50 66.00 -1.45
N TRP A 65 26.70 66.01 -2.00
CA TRP A 65 27.12 65.10 -3.07
C TRP A 65 27.16 63.64 -2.62
N ASN A 66 27.67 63.35 -1.45
CA ASN A 66 27.70 61.99 -0.92
C ASN A 66 26.28 61.42 -0.76
N PHE A 67 25.32 62.22 -0.32
CA PHE A 67 23.93 61.83 -0.19
C PHE A 67 23.26 61.58 -1.55
N ILE A 68 23.53 62.41 -2.55
CA ILE A 68 23.06 62.26 -3.91
C ILE A 68 23.61 60.99 -4.54
N ILE A 69 24.90 60.69 -4.40
CA ILE A 69 25.54 59.46 -4.90
C ILE A 69 24.87 58.23 -4.28
N LEU A 70 24.58 58.25 -2.98
CA LEU A 70 23.95 57.17 -2.25
C LEU A 70 22.52 56.89 -2.79
N ILE A 71 21.73 57.93 -3.01
CA ILE A 71 20.36 57.79 -3.57
C ILE A 71 20.39 57.31 -5.02
N VAL A 72 21.25 57.84 -5.85
CA VAL A 72 21.38 57.48 -7.27
C VAL A 72 21.89 56.06 -7.45
N SER A 73 22.80 55.60 -6.62
CA SER A 73 23.36 54.24 -6.67
C SER A 73 22.47 53.18 -6.06
N SER A 74 21.49 53.54 -5.23
CA SER A 74 20.66 52.63 -4.47
C SER A 74 19.89 51.61 -5.34
N PRO A 75 19.32 51.94 -6.53
CA PRO A 75 18.64 50.96 -7.37
C PRO A 75 19.59 49.88 -7.92
N VAL A 76 20.81 50.29 -8.31
CA VAL A 76 21.83 49.35 -8.80
C VAL A 76 22.34 48.48 -7.65
N ALA A 77 22.61 49.07 -6.49
CA ALA A 77 23.04 48.36 -5.30
C ALA A 77 21.97 47.32 -4.85
N PHE A 78 20.69 47.68 -4.92
CA PHE A 78 19.59 46.78 -4.60
C PHE A 78 19.54 45.57 -5.58
N VAL A 79 19.68 45.78 -6.88
CA VAL A 79 19.72 44.71 -7.86
C VAL A 79 20.94 43.81 -7.66
N ILE A 80 22.08 44.33 -7.39
CA ILE A 80 23.30 43.57 -7.10
C ILE A 80 23.10 42.74 -5.81
N TRP A 81 22.49 43.32 -4.77
CA TRP A 81 22.19 42.62 -3.52
C TRP A 81 21.19 41.48 -3.77
N GLN A 82 20.12 41.72 -4.52
CA GLN A 82 19.12 40.69 -4.90
C GLN A 82 19.78 39.55 -5.67
N PHE A 83 20.68 39.87 -6.60
CA PHE A 83 21.45 38.88 -7.36
C PHE A 83 22.33 38.00 -6.47
N ARG A 84 23.01 38.64 -5.52
CA ARG A 84 23.87 37.95 -4.60
C ARG A 84 23.09 37.06 -3.65
N ASP A 85 21.90 37.50 -3.20
CA ASP A 85 20.99 36.70 -2.37
C ASP A 85 20.45 35.49 -3.10
N GLU A 86 20.01 35.68 -4.37
CA GLU A 86 19.49 34.59 -5.23
C GLU A 86 20.59 33.57 -5.53
N ASN A 87 21.79 33.97 -5.90
CA ASN A 87 22.94 33.08 -6.08
C ASN A 87 23.30 32.32 -4.80
N SER A 88 23.26 32.98 -3.66
CA SER A 88 23.54 32.34 -2.38
C SER A 88 22.49 31.31 -2.02
N ARG A 89 21.21 31.58 -2.29
CA ARG A 89 20.12 30.62 -2.11
C ARG A 89 20.27 29.40 -3.04
N GLN A 90 20.59 29.63 -4.31
CA GLN A 90 20.84 28.53 -5.26
C GLN A 90 22.05 27.69 -4.85
N GLN A 91 23.11 28.33 -4.33
CA GLN A 91 24.28 27.62 -3.85
C GLN A 91 23.98 26.75 -2.64
N ILE A 92 23.18 27.28 -1.68
CA ILE A 92 22.70 26.51 -0.53
C ILE A 92 21.81 25.35 -0.95
N GLU A 93 20.92 25.56 -1.91
CA GLU A 93 20.04 24.50 -2.43
C GLU A 93 20.83 23.41 -3.14
N ASN A 94 21.82 23.77 -3.96
CA ASN A 94 22.70 22.80 -4.59
C ASN A 94 23.53 22.00 -3.59
N GLN A 95 24.07 22.67 -2.55
CA GLN A 95 24.77 21.98 -1.47
C GLN A 95 23.86 21.02 -0.70
N ARG A 96 22.60 21.41 -0.45
CA ARG A 96 21.60 20.49 0.15
C ARG A 96 21.35 19.29 -0.74
N LYS A 97 21.19 19.47 -2.06
CA LYS A 97 21.00 18.37 -3.01
C LYS A 97 22.20 17.42 -3.00
N ASP A 98 23.42 17.94 -2.97
CA ASP A 98 24.63 17.12 -2.92
C ASP A 98 24.74 16.32 -1.61
N ILE A 99 24.40 16.95 -0.48
CA ILE A 99 24.40 16.27 0.83
C ILE A 99 23.33 15.17 0.84
N ASN A 100 22.12 15.47 0.39
CA ASN A 100 21.02 14.49 0.32
C ASN A 100 21.37 13.32 -0.62
N LEU A 101 22.01 13.60 -1.76
CA LEU A 101 22.46 12.55 -2.69
C LEU A 101 23.49 11.61 -2.04
N LYS A 102 24.48 12.16 -1.35
CA LYS A 102 25.49 11.36 -0.62
C LYS A 102 24.86 10.54 0.50
N GLU A 103 23.93 11.12 1.24
CA GLU A 103 23.19 10.39 2.27
C GLU A 103 22.34 9.26 1.67
N PHE A 104 21.62 9.55 0.59
CA PHE A 104 20.84 8.52 -0.13
C PHE A 104 21.72 7.37 -0.63
N GLN A 105 22.86 7.67 -1.24
CA GLN A 105 23.81 6.66 -1.70
C GLN A 105 24.29 5.77 -0.55
N LYS A 106 24.69 6.37 0.58
CA LYS A 106 25.08 5.62 1.76
C LYS A 106 23.96 4.72 2.30
N LEU A 107 22.72 5.24 2.38
CA LEU A 107 21.58 4.46 2.83
C LEU A 107 21.27 3.31 1.85
N SER A 108 21.42 3.53 0.54
CA SER A 108 21.20 2.48 -0.46
C SER A 108 22.19 1.33 -0.34
N GLU A 109 23.46 1.61 -0.04
CA GLU A 109 24.48 0.60 0.23
C GLU A 109 24.14 -0.23 1.47
N TRP A 110 23.62 0.39 2.52
CA TRP A 110 23.19 -0.32 3.73
C TRP A 110 21.96 -1.20 3.50
N VAL A 111 20.95 -0.69 2.80
CA VAL A 111 19.71 -1.45 2.49
C VAL A 111 19.99 -2.62 1.56
N SER A 112 20.88 -2.45 0.58
CA SER A 112 21.29 -3.53 -0.33
C SER A 112 22.13 -4.61 0.34
N GLY A 113 22.58 -4.38 1.58
CA GLY A 113 23.42 -5.33 2.29
C GLY A 113 24.90 -5.33 1.86
N ALA A 114 25.33 -4.35 1.07
CA ALA A 114 26.71 -4.27 0.60
C ALA A 114 27.77 -4.20 1.72
N HIS A 115 27.35 -3.77 2.92
CA HIS A 115 28.20 -3.72 4.12
C HIS A 115 27.95 -4.86 5.12
N LEU A 116 27.11 -5.85 4.75
CA LEU A 116 26.93 -7.03 5.59
C LEU A 116 28.21 -7.87 5.54
N PRO A 117 28.70 -8.37 6.69
CA PRO A 117 29.82 -9.30 6.68
C PRO A 117 29.44 -10.57 5.90
N GLU A 118 30.31 -11.02 5.01
CA GLU A 118 30.12 -12.30 4.34
C GLU A 118 30.08 -13.41 5.39
N ILE A 119 28.94 -14.11 5.46
CA ILE A 119 28.78 -15.28 6.31
C ILE A 119 28.97 -16.49 5.45
N ASN A 120 30.13 -17.14 5.58
CA ASN A 120 30.33 -18.46 5.02
C ASN A 120 29.63 -19.49 5.91
N ILE A 121 28.48 -19.95 5.49
CA ILE A 121 27.77 -21.07 6.11
C ILE A 121 28.42 -22.35 5.60
N GLU A 122 29.37 -22.89 6.36
CA GLU A 122 29.86 -24.26 6.11
C GLU A 122 28.83 -25.26 6.66
N LYS A 123 28.06 -25.88 5.78
CA LYS A 123 27.20 -27.03 6.13
C LYS A 123 28.10 -28.27 6.29
N SER A 124 28.43 -28.63 7.52
CA SER A 124 29.02 -29.91 7.79
C SER A 124 27.93 -30.96 8.03
N ILE A 125 27.81 -31.90 7.09
CA ILE A 125 26.89 -33.04 7.25
C ILE A 125 27.65 -34.12 8.01
N THR A 126 27.43 -34.23 9.32
CA THR A 126 27.98 -35.33 10.10
C THR A 126 27.03 -36.52 10.03
N LYS A 127 27.40 -37.53 9.27
CA LYS A 127 26.67 -38.81 9.26
C LYS A 127 27.09 -39.64 10.48
N SER A 128 26.28 -39.62 11.53
CA SER A 128 26.45 -40.54 12.65
C SER A 128 25.65 -41.82 12.36
N SER A 129 26.37 -42.92 12.11
CA SER A 129 25.78 -44.25 12.09
C SER A 129 25.81 -44.83 13.51
N SER A 130 24.70 -44.82 14.22
CA SER A 130 24.53 -45.61 15.45
C SER A 130 24.11 -47.02 15.06
N THR A 131 25.04 -47.98 15.18
CA THR A 131 24.73 -49.40 15.21
C THR A 131 24.30 -49.76 16.61
N THR A 132 23.00 -49.98 16.82
CA THR A 132 22.50 -50.68 17.99
C THR A 132 22.47 -52.17 17.63
N ASP A 133 23.41 -52.93 18.22
CA ASP A 133 23.37 -54.38 18.24
C ASP A 133 22.24 -54.82 19.17
N ASN A 134 21.14 -55.29 18.58
CA ASN A 134 20.19 -56.16 19.26
C ASN A 134 19.76 -57.25 18.29
N GLU A 135 20.19 -58.47 18.64
CA GLU A 135 19.78 -59.70 17.98
C GLU A 135 18.26 -59.89 18.09
N SER A 136 17.59 -59.85 16.97
CA SER A 136 16.46 -60.72 16.60
C SER A 136 15.96 -60.35 15.20
N ALA A 137 15.83 -61.40 14.41
CA ALA A 137 15.58 -61.41 12.99
C ALA A 137 14.27 -60.71 12.58
N VAL A 138 14.39 -59.60 11.86
CA VAL A 138 13.55 -59.18 10.72
C VAL A 138 14.25 -57.94 10.12
N SER A 139 14.40 -57.88 8.81
CA SER A 139 15.16 -56.93 7.99
C SER A 139 15.29 -55.50 8.55
N PRO A 140 16.49 -54.94 8.75
CA PRO A 140 16.64 -53.59 9.28
C PRO A 140 16.36 -52.57 8.17
N LYS A 141 15.25 -51.81 8.35
CA LYS A 141 15.12 -50.52 7.70
C LYS A 141 16.11 -49.56 8.31
N LYS A 142 17.20 -49.24 7.61
CA LYS A 142 18.13 -48.16 7.96
C LYS A 142 17.33 -46.83 7.96
N GLN A 143 17.00 -46.32 9.13
CA GLN A 143 16.60 -44.93 9.29
C GLN A 143 17.89 -44.09 9.33
N ILE A 144 18.16 -43.36 8.28
CA ILE A 144 19.20 -42.33 8.27
C ILE A 144 18.54 -41.06 8.84
N THR A 145 18.87 -40.74 10.10
CA THR A 145 18.53 -39.45 10.68
C THR A 145 19.62 -38.46 10.31
N GLU A 146 19.36 -37.57 9.38
CA GLU A 146 20.29 -36.46 9.10
C GLU A 146 20.02 -35.37 10.17
N GLN A 147 20.95 -35.18 11.07
CA GLN A 147 21.00 -33.98 11.92
C GLN A 147 21.82 -32.93 11.17
N ILE A 148 21.17 -31.85 10.80
CA ILE A 148 21.82 -30.67 10.23
C ILE A 148 22.14 -29.74 11.41
N GLU A 149 23.41 -29.71 11.82
CA GLU A 149 23.90 -28.68 12.74
C GLU A 149 24.41 -27.49 11.92
N GLU A 150 23.74 -26.36 12.01
CA GLU A 150 24.22 -25.11 11.46
C GLU A 150 25.22 -24.45 12.42
N TYR A 151 26.50 -24.50 12.05
CA TYR A 151 27.54 -23.73 12.74
C TYR A 151 27.76 -22.41 12.01
N SER A 152 27.39 -21.29 12.65
CA SER A 152 27.85 -19.97 12.22
C SER A 152 29.23 -19.68 12.80
N LYS A 153 30.28 -19.70 11.98
CA LYS A 153 31.58 -19.15 12.38
C LYS A 153 31.55 -17.66 12.40
N GLU A 154 31.42 -17.05 13.59
CA GLU A 154 31.70 -15.64 13.77
C GLU A 154 33.20 -15.36 13.63
N TYR A 155 33.58 -14.55 12.63
CA TYR A 155 34.93 -14.02 12.52
C TYR A 155 35.12 -12.92 13.57
N GLY A 156 35.88 -13.25 14.62
CA GLY A 156 36.35 -12.30 15.64
C GLY A 156 36.68 -13.01 16.95
N GLN A 157 37.94 -13.00 17.36
CA GLN A 157 38.35 -13.48 18.68
C GLN A 157 37.56 -12.70 19.75
N LYS A 158 36.82 -13.43 20.61
CA LYS A 158 36.20 -12.83 21.80
C LYS A 158 37.30 -12.35 22.73
N PRO A 159 37.29 -11.13 23.23
CA PRO A 159 38.07 -10.77 24.39
C PRO A 159 37.52 -11.52 25.60
N ASP A 160 38.37 -12.22 26.32
CA ASP A 160 38.04 -13.22 27.37
C ASP A 160 37.31 -12.70 28.61
N ASN A 161 36.84 -11.42 28.68
CA ASN A 161 36.27 -10.84 29.90
C ASN A 161 35.11 -9.85 29.70
N ALA A 162 34.22 -10.06 28.73
CA ALA A 162 33.03 -9.21 28.63
C ALA A 162 31.74 -9.96 29.01
N HIS A 163 31.32 -9.81 30.28
CA HIS A 163 29.98 -10.23 30.79
C HIS A 163 28.83 -9.34 30.28
N LEU A 164 29.04 -8.48 29.31
CA LEU A 164 28.00 -7.72 28.61
C LEU A 164 27.73 -8.41 27.31
N GLY A 165 26.47 -8.86 27.09
CA GLY A 165 26.04 -9.45 25.84
C GLY A 165 26.35 -8.50 24.66
N THR A 166 27.51 -8.71 24.03
CA THR A 166 27.85 -8.03 22.80
C THR A 166 26.90 -8.49 21.73
N PHE A 167 26.15 -7.57 21.14
CA PHE A 167 25.41 -7.87 19.89
C PHE A 167 26.38 -8.55 18.92
N SER A 168 25.97 -9.68 18.34
CA SER A 168 26.76 -10.31 17.27
C SER A 168 26.94 -9.29 16.14
N LYS A 169 28.04 -9.38 15.38
CA LYS A 169 28.23 -8.52 14.20
C LYS A 169 27.03 -8.56 13.27
N TRP A 170 26.39 -9.72 13.16
CA TRP A 170 25.17 -9.91 12.40
C TRP A 170 24.02 -9.07 12.93
N ASN A 171 23.73 -9.15 14.23
CA ASN A 171 22.65 -8.35 14.83
C ASN A 171 22.91 -6.84 14.70
N GLY A 172 24.16 -6.42 14.79
CA GLY A 172 24.57 -5.04 14.55
C GLY A 172 24.34 -4.61 13.10
N ALA A 173 24.68 -5.46 12.13
CA ALA A 173 24.48 -5.20 10.70
C ALA A 173 22.97 -5.14 10.35
N VAL A 174 22.17 -6.05 10.88
CA VAL A 174 20.70 -6.03 10.73
C VAL A 174 20.11 -4.76 11.34
N ALA A 175 20.54 -4.34 12.53
CA ALA A 175 20.08 -3.10 13.17
C ALA A 175 20.40 -1.85 12.33
N LEU A 176 21.59 -1.80 11.72
CA LEU A 176 21.98 -0.70 10.82
C LEU A 176 21.16 -0.71 9.53
N GLN A 177 20.86 -1.89 8.97
CA GLN A 177 20.02 -2.04 7.80
C GLN A 177 18.58 -1.55 8.08
N ILE A 178 18.00 -1.93 9.21
CA ILE A 178 16.69 -1.43 9.67
C ILE A 178 16.72 0.08 9.82
N SER A 179 17.75 0.63 10.46
CA SER A 179 17.92 2.09 10.60
C SER A 179 17.98 2.78 9.24
N ALA A 180 18.72 2.21 8.28
CA ALA A 180 18.81 2.76 6.93
C ALA A 180 17.44 2.76 6.22
N ILE A 181 16.64 1.70 6.37
CA ILE A 181 15.30 1.61 5.81
C ILE A 181 14.40 2.74 6.37
N TYR A 182 14.39 2.95 7.67
CA TYR A 182 13.61 4.06 8.27
C TYR A 182 14.11 5.44 7.83
N ASN A 183 15.42 5.62 7.67
CA ASN A 183 16.01 6.87 7.19
C ASN A 183 15.76 7.13 5.69
N LEU A 184 15.31 6.14 4.92
CA LEU A 184 14.81 6.36 3.55
C LEU A 184 13.41 6.98 3.50
N LEU A 185 12.66 6.98 4.60
CA LEU A 185 11.30 7.50 4.63
C LEU A 185 11.17 8.96 4.16
N PRO A 186 12.05 9.92 4.55
CA PRO A 186 11.99 11.29 4.02
C PRO A 186 12.24 11.37 2.51
N PHE A 187 13.12 10.52 1.97
CA PHE A 187 13.37 10.44 0.52
C PHE A 187 12.15 9.89 -0.21
N PHE A 188 11.56 8.83 0.31
CA PHE A 188 10.35 8.21 -0.23
C PHE A 188 9.13 9.16 -0.18
N ARG A 189 9.02 10.00 0.86
CA ARG A 189 7.99 11.04 0.98
C ARG A 189 8.26 12.27 0.10
N GLY A 190 9.46 12.41 -0.42
CA GLY A 190 9.89 13.58 -1.20
C GLY A 190 10.24 14.81 -0.34
N ASP A 191 10.46 14.64 0.96
CA ASP A 191 10.86 15.73 1.86
C ASP A 191 12.20 16.36 1.44
N TYR A 192 13.06 15.58 0.80
CA TYR A 192 14.36 15.99 0.26
C TYR A 192 14.34 16.26 -1.26
N GLY A 193 13.18 16.19 -1.89
CA GLY A 193 12.93 16.46 -3.31
C GLY A 193 12.26 15.30 -4.04
N GLU A 194 11.39 15.61 -4.99
CA GLU A 194 10.61 14.64 -5.76
C GLU A 194 11.49 13.64 -6.55
N SER A 195 12.68 14.07 -6.97
CA SER A 195 13.62 13.22 -7.71
C SER A 195 14.12 12.00 -6.93
N PHE A 196 14.01 12.00 -5.61
CA PHE A 196 14.42 10.88 -4.76
C PHE A 196 13.32 9.85 -4.53
N ARG A 197 12.03 10.18 -4.74
CA ARG A 197 10.91 9.28 -4.46
C ARG A 197 11.03 7.96 -5.20
N LEU A 198 11.19 8.02 -6.52
CA LEU A 198 11.26 6.82 -7.36
C LEU A 198 12.48 5.93 -7.06
N PRO A 199 13.71 6.46 -6.92
CA PRO A 199 14.86 5.67 -6.47
C PRO A 199 14.63 5.01 -5.10
N ALA A 200 14.06 5.72 -4.13
CA ALA A 200 13.76 5.17 -2.81
C ALA A 200 12.70 4.05 -2.89
N PHE A 201 11.64 4.24 -3.66
CA PHE A 201 10.64 3.21 -3.90
C PHE A 201 11.25 1.94 -4.52
N ASN A 202 12.04 2.09 -5.58
CA ASN A 202 12.67 0.95 -6.25
C ASN A 202 13.61 0.17 -5.32
N LEU A 203 14.37 0.87 -4.50
CA LEU A 203 15.27 0.25 -3.52
C LEU A 203 14.48 -0.56 -2.49
N LEU A 204 13.45 0.02 -1.87
CA LEU A 204 12.60 -0.63 -0.87
C LEU A 204 11.85 -1.83 -1.44
N LYS A 205 11.28 -1.67 -2.65
CA LYS A 205 10.58 -2.72 -3.39
C LYS A 205 11.52 -3.88 -3.70
N SER A 206 12.71 -3.61 -4.24
CA SER A 206 13.69 -4.64 -4.60
C SER A 206 14.19 -5.38 -3.35
N ALA A 207 14.40 -4.68 -2.24
CA ALA A 207 14.78 -5.30 -0.98
C ALA A 207 13.69 -6.26 -0.47
N TRP A 208 12.43 -5.86 -0.54
CA TRP A 208 11.30 -6.74 -0.19
C TRP A 208 11.21 -7.96 -1.10
N GLN A 209 11.27 -7.76 -2.42
CA GLN A 209 11.21 -8.85 -3.38
C GLN A 209 12.34 -9.87 -3.17
N ALA A 210 13.56 -9.39 -2.95
CA ALA A 210 14.72 -10.26 -2.72
C ALA A 210 14.53 -11.16 -1.49
N MET A 211 13.91 -10.65 -0.43
CA MET A 211 13.63 -11.44 0.77
C MET A 211 12.62 -12.57 0.53
N GLN A 212 11.67 -12.41 -0.38
CA GLN A 212 10.56 -13.35 -0.58
C GLN A 212 10.74 -14.24 -1.83
N GLN A 213 11.69 -13.92 -2.69
CA GLN A 213 11.82 -14.53 -4.02
C GLN A 213 11.86 -16.07 -3.99
N ASN A 214 12.60 -16.66 -3.06
CA ASN A 214 12.73 -18.12 -2.96
C ASN A 214 11.40 -18.81 -2.66
N TYR A 215 10.55 -18.21 -1.84
CA TYR A 215 9.24 -18.75 -1.50
C TYR A 215 8.25 -18.53 -2.64
N LEU A 216 8.32 -17.38 -3.31
CA LEU A 216 7.43 -17.03 -4.43
C LEU A 216 7.64 -17.98 -5.62
N ILE A 217 8.88 -18.35 -5.91
CA ILE A 217 9.20 -19.36 -6.94
C ILE A 217 8.56 -20.71 -6.58
N GLN A 218 8.62 -21.12 -5.32
CA GLN A 218 8.01 -22.37 -4.87
C GLN A 218 6.48 -22.36 -4.92
N LEU A 219 5.83 -21.19 -4.79
CA LEU A 219 4.39 -21.05 -4.94
C LEU A 219 3.91 -21.12 -6.39
N THR A 220 4.80 -20.98 -7.35
CA THR A 220 4.51 -21.08 -8.79
C THR A 220 5.41 -22.11 -9.44
N PRO A 221 5.23 -23.42 -9.13
CA PRO A 221 6.06 -24.47 -9.70
C PRO A 221 5.88 -24.55 -11.23
N GLU A 222 6.94 -24.85 -11.94
CA GLU A 222 6.94 -24.97 -13.41
C GLU A 222 5.94 -26.03 -13.91
N ASP A 223 5.74 -27.11 -13.15
CA ASP A 223 4.81 -28.20 -13.45
C ASP A 223 3.34 -27.89 -13.13
N GLY A 224 3.06 -26.72 -12.53
CA GLY A 224 1.70 -26.24 -12.22
C GLY A 224 0.94 -27.02 -11.14
N VAL A 225 1.55 -28.02 -10.51
CA VAL A 225 0.92 -28.84 -9.46
C VAL A 225 1.54 -28.54 -8.10
N LEU A 226 0.78 -27.87 -7.24
CA LEU A 226 1.14 -27.64 -5.84
C LEU A 226 0.07 -28.25 -4.94
N TYR A 227 0.43 -29.22 -4.11
CA TYR A 227 -0.48 -29.81 -3.13
C TYR A 227 -0.76 -28.82 -1.99
N ASP A 228 -1.98 -28.87 -1.42
CA ASP A 228 -2.41 -27.93 -0.39
C ASP A 228 -1.48 -27.90 0.83
N ASP A 229 -1.04 -29.05 1.32
CA ASP A 229 -0.09 -29.15 2.44
C ASP A 229 1.27 -28.46 2.14
N GLN A 230 1.75 -28.55 0.92
CA GLN A 230 2.99 -27.89 0.50
C GLN A 230 2.79 -26.38 0.38
N ARG A 231 1.65 -25.95 -0.16
CA ARG A 231 1.28 -24.54 -0.25
C ARG A 231 1.22 -23.90 1.14
N ASP A 232 0.55 -24.55 2.09
CA ASP A 232 0.41 -24.05 3.46
C ASP A 232 1.78 -23.90 4.14
N GLN A 233 2.68 -24.86 3.97
CA GLN A 233 4.06 -24.77 4.48
C GLN A 233 4.83 -23.58 3.88
N ILE A 234 4.70 -23.34 2.58
CA ILE A 234 5.37 -22.22 1.92
C ILE A 234 4.77 -20.89 2.38
N ILE A 235 3.44 -20.81 2.56
CA ILE A 235 2.75 -19.62 3.07
C ILE A 235 3.18 -19.34 4.52
N ASP A 236 3.27 -20.34 5.37
CA ASP A 236 3.77 -20.19 6.75
C ASP A 236 5.21 -19.67 6.76
N ALA A 237 6.07 -20.18 5.89
CA ALA A 237 7.45 -19.71 5.75
C ALA A 237 7.52 -18.27 5.23
N LEU A 238 6.68 -17.91 4.25
CA LEU A 238 6.50 -16.53 3.78
C LEU A 238 6.11 -15.57 4.90
N GLN A 239 5.10 -15.94 5.68
CA GLN A 239 4.62 -15.15 6.81
C GLN A 239 5.68 -15.02 7.91
N HIS A 240 6.39 -16.10 8.20
CA HIS A 240 7.48 -16.07 9.18
C HIS A 240 8.59 -15.09 8.74
N ASN A 241 9.02 -15.15 7.47
CA ASN A 241 10.03 -14.24 6.92
C ASN A 241 9.55 -12.79 6.87
N ALA A 242 8.27 -12.57 6.53
CA ALA A 242 7.65 -11.26 6.50
C ALA A 242 7.46 -10.62 7.89
N ASN A 243 7.53 -11.40 8.96
CA ASN A 243 7.56 -10.92 10.34
C ASN A 243 8.99 -10.60 10.84
N SER A 244 10.02 -10.78 10.01
CA SER A 244 11.37 -10.37 10.37
C SER A 244 11.45 -8.85 10.58
N PRO A 245 12.33 -8.35 11.47
CA PRO A 245 12.43 -6.92 11.74
C PRO A 245 12.71 -6.06 10.49
N ILE A 246 13.47 -6.59 9.52
CA ILE A 246 13.74 -5.92 8.24
C ILE A 246 12.45 -5.82 7.41
N ALA A 247 11.71 -6.90 7.28
CA ALA A 247 10.45 -6.93 6.53
C ALA A 247 9.41 -5.99 7.12
N VAL A 248 9.30 -5.96 8.44
CA VAL A 248 8.40 -5.01 9.15
C VAL A 248 8.81 -3.56 8.86
N ALA A 249 10.09 -3.23 8.89
CA ALA A 249 10.58 -1.89 8.57
C ALA A 249 10.28 -1.51 7.11
N LEU A 250 10.54 -2.41 6.15
CA LEU A 250 10.24 -2.22 4.73
C LEU A 250 8.75 -2.00 4.50
N THR A 251 7.89 -2.83 5.07
CA THR A 251 6.43 -2.70 4.96
C THR A 251 5.94 -1.38 5.55
N TYR A 252 6.47 -0.99 6.71
CA TYR A 252 6.12 0.28 7.35
C TYR A 252 6.45 1.47 6.46
N VAL A 253 7.63 1.50 5.86
CA VAL A 253 8.06 2.62 5.00
C VAL A 253 7.26 2.65 3.70
N LEU A 254 7.09 1.49 3.03
CA LEU A 254 6.32 1.38 1.78
C LEU A 254 4.85 1.79 1.96
N LEU A 255 4.23 1.41 3.07
CA LEU A 255 2.84 1.73 3.38
C LEU A 255 2.68 3.02 4.22
N SER A 256 3.69 3.88 4.27
CA SER A 256 3.59 5.16 4.97
C SER A 256 2.67 6.13 4.24
N PHE A 257 1.96 6.96 5.02
CA PHE A 257 1.08 8.00 4.48
C PHE A 257 1.84 9.29 4.14
N ASP A 258 1.43 9.93 3.06
CA ASP A 258 1.76 11.31 2.79
C ASP A 258 0.99 12.22 3.77
N ARG A 259 1.72 13.04 4.54
CA ARG A 259 1.12 13.95 5.53
C ARG A 259 0.23 15.03 4.92
N LYS A 260 0.40 15.33 3.62
CA LYS A 260 -0.34 16.41 2.94
C LYS A 260 -1.65 15.91 2.33
N ASN A 261 -1.65 14.69 1.81
CA ASN A 261 -2.75 14.17 0.99
C ASN A 261 -3.55 13.07 1.69
N GLU A 262 -3.13 12.63 2.89
CA GLU A 262 -3.75 11.52 3.64
C GLU A 262 -3.88 10.21 2.83
N GLN A 263 -3.04 10.06 1.81
CA GLN A 263 -2.96 8.87 0.95
C GLN A 263 -1.66 8.13 1.19
N LEU A 264 -1.60 6.86 0.81
CA LEU A 264 -0.33 6.13 0.80
C LEU A 264 0.65 6.80 -0.15
N ASN A 265 1.94 6.80 0.22
CA ASN A 265 2.97 7.30 -0.69
C ASN A 265 3.04 6.50 -2.00
N LEU A 266 2.47 5.28 -2.04
CA LEU A 266 2.37 4.46 -3.24
C LEU A 266 1.57 5.13 -4.38
N HIS A 267 0.61 6.02 -4.09
CA HIS A 267 -0.16 6.71 -5.12
C HIS A 267 0.70 7.54 -6.10
N TYR A 268 1.93 7.88 -5.70
CA TYR A 268 2.88 8.54 -6.60
C TYR A 268 3.48 7.61 -7.66
N PHE A 269 3.22 6.29 -7.58
CA PHE A 269 3.85 5.27 -8.43
C PHE A 269 2.82 4.32 -9.06
N PRO A 270 1.72 4.79 -9.66
CA PRO A 270 0.64 3.92 -10.14
C PRO A 270 1.12 2.91 -11.19
N GLU A 271 2.06 3.27 -12.06
CA GLU A 271 2.60 2.38 -13.10
C GLU A 271 3.55 1.30 -12.54
N MET A 272 4.07 1.50 -11.33
CA MET A 272 5.00 0.57 -10.68
C MET A 272 4.35 -0.22 -9.54
N GLN A 273 3.15 0.14 -9.15
CA GLN A 273 2.41 -0.49 -8.06
C GLN A 273 2.09 -1.95 -8.41
N SER A 274 1.70 -2.25 -9.64
CA SER A 274 1.43 -3.58 -10.17
C SER A 274 2.58 -4.59 -10.02
N ASN A 275 3.80 -4.10 -9.82
CA ASN A 275 4.97 -4.94 -9.58
C ASN A 275 5.41 -4.94 -8.12
N LEU A 276 4.64 -4.38 -7.20
CA LEU A 276 4.96 -4.40 -5.77
C LEU A 276 4.56 -5.74 -5.17
N CYS A 277 5.52 -6.45 -4.61
CA CYS A 277 5.30 -7.67 -3.86
C CYS A 277 5.34 -7.36 -2.36
N LEU A 278 4.26 -7.68 -1.66
CA LEU A 278 4.15 -7.65 -0.20
C LEU A 278 3.66 -9.00 0.33
N ALA A 279 4.01 -10.10 -0.36
CA ALA A 279 3.58 -11.44 -0.02
C ALA A 279 4.01 -11.82 1.42
N GLY A 280 3.07 -12.37 2.18
CA GLY A 280 3.25 -12.72 3.59
C GLY A 280 3.23 -11.53 4.57
N ALA A 281 3.14 -10.28 4.11
CA ALA A 281 3.21 -9.11 4.96
C ALA A 281 2.16 -9.14 6.09
N ASN A 282 2.59 -8.78 7.30
CA ASN A 282 1.70 -8.68 8.46
C ASN A 282 1.13 -7.26 8.56
N LEU A 283 0.05 -7.00 7.82
CA LEU A 283 -0.59 -5.69 7.80
C LEU A 283 -1.44 -5.44 9.06
N CYS A 284 -1.84 -6.49 9.77
CA CYS A 284 -2.51 -6.40 11.06
C CYS A 284 -1.61 -5.74 12.12
N PHE A 285 -0.35 -6.16 12.21
CA PHE A 285 0.65 -5.59 13.13
C PHE A 285 0.91 -4.11 12.86
N LEU A 286 0.96 -3.70 11.59
CA LEU A 286 1.15 -2.29 11.22
C LEU A 286 0.04 -1.38 11.76
N MET A 287 -1.20 -1.87 11.79
CA MET A 287 -2.34 -1.11 12.31
C MET A 287 -2.30 -0.96 13.84
N GLU A 288 -1.72 -1.92 14.55
CA GLU A 288 -1.58 -1.87 16.02
C GLU A 288 -0.43 -0.96 16.46
N THR A 289 0.67 -0.95 15.73
CA THR A 289 1.91 -0.28 16.12
C THR A 289 2.07 1.12 15.54
N THR A 290 1.29 1.47 14.51
CA THR A 290 1.36 2.75 13.82
C THR A 290 0.10 3.58 14.03
N LYS A 291 0.14 4.87 13.63
CA LYS A 291 -1.06 5.71 13.57
C LYS A 291 -2.02 5.33 12.44
N LEU A 292 -1.69 4.29 11.67
CA LEU A 292 -2.52 3.68 10.64
C LEU A 292 -3.72 2.97 11.26
N LYS A 293 -4.79 3.69 11.52
CA LYS A 293 -6.00 3.12 12.13
C LYS A 293 -6.89 2.34 11.15
N SER A 294 -6.69 2.49 9.84
CA SER A 294 -7.56 1.92 8.82
C SER A 294 -6.88 1.93 7.45
N LEU A 295 -7.11 0.87 6.67
CA LEU A 295 -6.79 0.79 5.24
C LEU A 295 -8.03 1.11 4.38
N SER A 296 -9.02 1.80 4.96
CA SER A 296 -10.24 2.16 4.26
C SER A 296 -9.97 3.10 3.09
N GLY A 297 -10.58 2.80 1.94
CA GLY A 297 -10.42 3.59 0.71
C GLY A 297 -9.03 3.52 0.07
N ILE A 298 -8.16 2.63 0.56
CA ILE A 298 -6.79 2.49 0.05
C ILE A 298 -6.80 1.89 -1.36
N ASP A 299 -5.84 2.30 -2.18
CA ASP A 299 -5.56 1.65 -3.45
C ASP A 299 -4.40 0.64 -3.29
N LEU A 300 -4.72 -0.64 -3.39
CA LEU A 300 -3.83 -1.79 -3.39
C LEU A 300 -4.03 -2.64 -4.66
N SER A 301 -4.52 -2.02 -5.75
CA SER A 301 -4.75 -2.73 -7.00
C SER A 301 -3.47 -3.32 -7.58
N GLU A 302 -3.61 -4.51 -8.17
CA GLU A 302 -2.53 -5.23 -8.86
C GLU A 302 -1.31 -5.58 -7.99
N ILE A 303 -1.40 -5.45 -6.66
CA ILE A 303 -0.33 -5.79 -5.72
C ILE A 303 -0.33 -7.31 -5.42
N ASP A 304 0.85 -7.89 -5.24
CA ASP A 304 1.02 -9.25 -4.74
C ASP A 304 0.95 -9.25 -3.21
N LEU A 305 -0.16 -9.79 -2.66
CA LEU A 305 -0.43 -9.96 -1.23
C LEU A 305 -0.61 -11.44 -0.86
N ARG A 306 -0.03 -12.36 -1.63
CA ARG A 306 -0.13 -13.80 -1.36
C ARG A 306 0.30 -14.12 0.08
N GLY A 307 -0.54 -14.87 0.79
CA GLY A 307 -0.28 -15.26 2.18
C GLY A 307 -0.25 -14.11 3.19
N ALA A 308 -0.62 -12.88 2.82
CA ALA A 308 -0.59 -11.73 3.74
C ALA A 308 -1.54 -11.92 4.93
N ASN A 309 -1.15 -11.44 6.10
CA ASN A 309 -2.01 -11.39 7.27
C ASN A 309 -2.76 -10.05 7.35
N LEU A 310 -4.05 -10.10 7.01
CA LEU A 310 -5.00 -8.99 7.02
C LEU A 310 -6.13 -9.21 8.03
N LYS A 311 -5.90 -10.06 9.03
CA LYS A 311 -6.88 -10.39 10.05
C LYS A 311 -7.42 -9.14 10.74
N SER A 312 -8.74 -9.02 10.80
CA SER A 312 -9.49 -7.92 11.44
C SER A 312 -9.15 -6.53 10.91
N THR A 313 -8.55 -6.40 9.73
CA THR A 313 -8.25 -5.10 9.11
C THR A 313 -9.51 -4.43 8.58
N ASN A 314 -9.53 -3.11 8.61
CA ASN A 314 -10.58 -2.34 7.95
C ASN A 314 -10.13 -1.92 6.54
N LEU A 315 -10.71 -2.58 5.53
CA LEU A 315 -10.50 -2.37 4.10
C LEU A 315 -11.77 -1.83 3.42
N PHE A 316 -12.64 -1.15 4.18
CA PHE A 316 -13.88 -0.58 3.66
C PHE A 316 -13.62 0.30 2.43
N GLY A 317 -14.33 0.05 1.31
CA GLY A 317 -14.21 0.84 0.09
C GLY A 317 -12.82 0.81 -0.58
N SER A 318 -11.93 -0.12 -0.20
CA SER A 318 -10.60 -0.21 -0.80
C SER A 318 -10.65 -0.69 -2.25
N ASN A 319 -9.66 -0.26 -3.04
CA ASN A 319 -9.45 -0.77 -4.38
C ASN A 319 -8.45 -1.94 -4.35
N LEU A 320 -8.95 -3.14 -4.59
CA LEU A 320 -8.21 -4.41 -4.65
C LEU A 320 -8.35 -5.05 -6.05
N PHE A 321 -8.53 -4.21 -7.09
CA PHE A 321 -8.65 -4.69 -8.47
C PHE A 321 -7.44 -5.51 -8.88
N SER A 322 -7.66 -6.73 -9.39
CA SER A 322 -6.60 -7.65 -9.84
C SER A 322 -5.50 -7.94 -8.81
N THR A 323 -5.75 -7.73 -7.52
CA THR A 323 -4.80 -8.04 -6.44
C THR A 323 -4.70 -9.55 -6.25
N ASP A 324 -3.50 -10.08 -6.05
CA ASP A 324 -3.30 -11.48 -5.65
C ASP A 324 -3.31 -11.61 -4.12
N LEU A 325 -4.39 -12.13 -3.58
CA LEU A 325 -4.63 -12.40 -2.17
C LEU A 325 -4.64 -13.90 -1.86
N SER A 326 -4.15 -14.75 -2.78
CA SER A 326 -4.22 -16.20 -2.59
C SER A 326 -3.50 -16.63 -1.30
N GLY A 327 -4.15 -17.51 -0.54
CA GLY A 327 -3.68 -17.97 0.78
C GLY A 327 -3.63 -16.89 1.87
N ALA A 328 -4.12 -15.68 1.64
CA ALA A 328 -4.12 -14.62 2.65
C ALA A 328 -5.09 -14.92 3.80
N ASN A 329 -4.83 -14.32 4.97
CA ASN A 329 -5.72 -14.39 6.12
C ASN A 329 -6.52 -13.10 6.28
N LEU A 330 -7.79 -13.12 5.89
CA LEU A 330 -8.75 -12.02 6.01
C LEU A 330 -9.81 -12.28 7.09
N PHE A 331 -9.54 -13.17 8.04
CA PHE A 331 -10.48 -13.50 9.12
C PHE A 331 -10.99 -12.24 9.83
N LYS A 332 -12.30 -12.05 9.88
CA LYS A 332 -12.99 -10.88 10.47
C LYS A 332 -12.60 -9.52 9.83
N ALA A 333 -12.00 -9.47 8.67
CA ALA A 333 -11.74 -8.20 7.99
C ALA A 333 -13.04 -7.53 7.54
N ASN A 334 -13.00 -6.21 7.35
CA ASN A 334 -14.09 -5.45 6.76
C ASN A 334 -13.73 -5.04 5.32
N LEU A 335 -14.27 -5.74 4.35
CA LEU A 335 -14.15 -5.50 2.90
C LEU A 335 -15.44 -4.92 2.30
N SER A 336 -16.33 -4.36 3.14
CA SER A 336 -17.58 -3.79 2.64
C SER A 336 -17.30 -2.71 1.60
N GLU A 337 -18.07 -2.72 0.50
CA GLU A 337 -17.93 -1.79 -0.63
C GLU A 337 -16.57 -1.82 -1.34
N ALA A 338 -15.71 -2.81 -1.05
CA ALA A 338 -14.40 -2.94 -1.70
C ALA A 338 -14.54 -3.34 -3.18
N ASN A 339 -13.62 -2.85 -4.01
CA ASN A 339 -13.47 -3.28 -5.39
C ASN A 339 -12.51 -4.46 -5.48
N LEU A 340 -13.04 -5.67 -5.62
CA LEU A 340 -12.30 -6.94 -5.74
C LEU A 340 -12.41 -7.54 -7.15
N ILE A 341 -12.73 -6.71 -8.16
CA ILE A 341 -12.84 -7.18 -9.55
C ILE A 341 -11.55 -7.86 -9.99
N LYS A 342 -11.65 -9.10 -10.52
CA LYS A 342 -10.53 -9.93 -10.96
C LYS A 342 -9.50 -10.25 -9.87
N ALA A 343 -9.78 -10.01 -8.59
CA ALA A 343 -8.87 -10.39 -7.51
C ALA A 343 -8.73 -11.92 -7.42
N ASN A 344 -7.53 -12.39 -7.10
CA ASN A 344 -7.28 -13.79 -6.79
C ASN A 344 -7.39 -13.99 -5.27
N LEU A 345 -8.46 -14.62 -4.83
CA LEU A 345 -8.75 -14.94 -3.43
C LEU A 345 -8.69 -16.46 -3.17
N SER A 346 -8.07 -17.24 -4.07
CA SER A 346 -8.02 -18.69 -3.91
C SER A 346 -7.31 -19.09 -2.61
N HIS A 347 -7.81 -20.13 -1.94
CA HIS A 347 -7.29 -20.61 -0.66
C HIS A 347 -7.25 -19.57 0.49
N THR A 348 -7.98 -18.46 0.35
CA THR A 348 -8.02 -17.36 1.34
C THR A 348 -8.94 -17.72 2.51
N ASN A 349 -8.56 -17.34 3.72
CA ASN A 349 -9.43 -17.43 4.89
C ASN A 349 -10.29 -16.16 5.00
N LEU A 350 -11.54 -16.24 4.55
CA LEU A 350 -12.54 -15.16 4.61
C LEU A 350 -13.62 -15.40 5.69
N LYS A 351 -13.35 -16.27 6.66
CA LYS A 351 -14.32 -16.53 7.74
C LYS A 351 -14.70 -15.26 8.48
N ARG A 352 -16.01 -15.05 8.68
CA ARG A 352 -16.58 -13.90 9.42
C ARG A 352 -16.21 -12.54 8.83
N THR A 353 -15.80 -12.48 7.57
CA THR A 353 -15.47 -11.24 6.84
C THR A 353 -16.75 -10.52 6.45
N SER A 354 -16.76 -9.19 6.51
CA SER A 354 -17.82 -8.38 5.91
C SER A 354 -17.43 -8.03 4.47
N LEU A 355 -18.23 -8.49 3.52
CA LEU A 355 -18.13 -8.22 2.08
C LEU A 355 -19.42 -7.53 1.58
N PHE A 356 -20.14 -6.86 2.49
CA PHE A 356 -21.38 -6.15 2.16
C PHE A 356 -21.16 -5.16 1.00
N GLY A 357 -21.93 -5.30 -0.07
CA GLY A 357 -21.85 -4.43 -1.24
C GLY A 357 -20.53 -4.53 -2.02
N ALA A 358 -19.64 -5.46 -1.72
CA ALA A 358 -18.36 -5.60 -2.40
C ALA A 358 -18.53 -6.06 -3.86
N ASN A 359 -17.65 -5.59 -4.74
CA ASN A 359 -17.64 -6.03 -6.13
C ASN A 359 -16.58 -7.13 -6.35
N LEU A 360 -17.03 -8.38 -6.41
CA LEU A 360 -16.22 -9.58 -6.62
C LEU A 360 -16.30 -10.10 -8.05
N SER A 361 -16.80 -9.31 -9.01
CA SER A 361 -16.99 -9.79 -10.37
C SER A 361 -15.67 -10.26 -10.99
N ASN A 362 -15.71 -11.44 -11.63
CA ASN A 362 -14.56 -12.12 -12.20
C ASN A 362 -13.44 -12.48 -11.19
N ALA A 363 -13.69 -12.44 -9.89
CA ALA A 363 -12.74 -12.87 -8.88
C ALA A 363 -12.60 -14.39 -8.82
N ASN A 364 -11.45 -14.87 -8.34
CA ASN A 364 -11.23 -16.29 -8.07
C ASN A 364 -11.34 -16.56 -6.56
N LEU A 365 -12.37 -17.28 -6.13
CA LEU A 365 -12.63 -17.72 -4.75
C LEU A 365 -12.45 -19.23 -4.58
N GLU A 366 -11.74 -19.89 -5.48
CA GLU A 366 -11.52 -21.33 -5.43
C GLU A 366 -10.87 -21.76 -4.11
N ASN A 367 -11.38 -22.84 -3.49
CA ASN A 367 -10.89 -23.37 -2.22
C ASN A 367 -10.92 -22.37 -1.04
N THR A 368 -11.77 -21.35 -1.10
CA THR A 368 -11.88 -20.28 -0.07
C THR A 368 -12.88 -20.66 0.99
N ASP A 369 -12.63 -20.31 2.24
CA ASP A 369 -13.59 -20.48 3.34
C ASP A 369 -14.27 -19.15 3.68
N LEU A 370 -15.55 -19.02 3.29
CA LEU A 370 -16.42 -17.88 3.55
C LEU A 370 -17.35 -18.11 4.76
N SER A 371 -17.14 -19.15 5.56
CA SER A 371 -18.06 -19.50 6.65
C SER A 371 -18.36 -18.29 7.56
N ASN A 372 -19.65 -18.03 7.76
CA ASN A 372 -20.19 -16.90 8.54
C ASN A 372 -19.85 -15.51 7.96
N ALA A 373 -19.46 -15.41 6.70
CA ALA A 373 -19.22 -14.10 6.05
C ALA A 373 -20.55 -13.41 5.69
N ASN A 374 -20.51 -12.10 5.59
CA ASN A 374 -21.62 -11.29 5.09
C ASN A 374 -21.30 -10.81 3.68
N LEU A 375 -21.96 -11.38 2.67
CA LEU A 375 -21.87 -10.98 1.26
C LEU A 375 -23.15 -10.28 0.78
N SER A 376 -24.06 -9.85 1.68
CA SER A 376 -25.30 -9.21 1.24
C SER A 376 -25.00 -8.03 0.30
N ASP A 377 -25.80 -7.93 -0.76
CA ASP A 377 -25.69 -6.94 -1.84
C ASP A 377 -24.36 -6.99 -2.64
N ALA A 378 -23.53 -8.03 -2.47
CA ALA A 378 -22.28 -8.17 -3.20
C ALA A 378 -22.50 -8.59 -4.67
N ASN A 379 -21.61 -8.15 -5.56
CA ASN A 379 -21.60 -8.58 -6.95
C ASN A 379 -20.65 -9.77 -7.14
N LEU A 380 -21.19 -10.96 -7.35
CA LEU A 380 -20.48 -12.21 -7.59
C LEU A 380 -20.53 -12.66 -9.07
N SER A 381 -20.80 -11.76 -10.00
CA SER A 381 -20.92 -12.10 -11.42
C SER A 381 -19.60 -12.68 -11.96
N ASN A 382 -19.66 -13.83 -12.64
CA ASN A 382 -18.50 -14.55 -13.17
C ASN A 382 -17.42 -14.94 -12.12
N THR A 383 -17.76 -14.98 -10.86
CA THR A 383 -16.81 -15.38 -9.79
C THR A 383 -16.60 -16.89 -9.82
N ASN A 384 -15.35 -17.37 -9.74
CA ASN A 384 -15.07 -18.78 -9.54
C ASN A 384 -15.27 -19.13 -8.05
N LEU A 385 -16.26 -19.96 -7.75
CA LEU A 385 -16.61 -20.43 -6.41
C LEU A 385 -16.37 -21.93 -6.23
N SER A 386 -15.52 -22.55 -7.04
CA SER A 386 -15.21 -23.98 -6.95
C SER A 386 -14.63 -24.31 -5.55
N ASN A 387 -15.13 -25.35 -4.92
CA ASN A 387 -14.72 -25.79 -3.58
C ASN A 387 -14.78 -24.72 -2.47
N THR A 388 -15.61 -23.67 -2.64
CA THR A 388 -15.76 -22.60 -1.66
C THR A 388 -16.69 -23.04 -0.53
N GLY A 389 -16.29 -22.86 0.74
CA GLY A 389 -17.13 -23.09 1.91
C GLY A 389 -18.11 -21.93 2.14
N LEU A 390 -19.41 -22.19 2.03
CA LEU A 390 -20.47 -21.17 2.18
C LEU A 390 -21.34 -21.40 3.44
N PHE A 391 -20.81 -22.09 4.46
CA PHE A 391 -21.56 -22.37 5.68
C PHE A 391 -22.00 -21.10 6.40
N ASN A 392 -23.32 -20.94 6.62
CA ASN A 392 -23.94 -19.80 7.30
C ASN A 392 -23.57 -18.43 6.71
N VAL A 393 -23.39 -18.34 5.38
CA VAL A 393 -23.09 -17.09 4.66
C VAL A 393 -24.36 -16.30 4.40
N ASP A 394 -24.30 -14.97 4.51
CA ASP A 394 -25.38 -14.08 4.10
C ASP A 394 -25.21 -13.68 2.63
N LEU A 395 -26.05 -14.23 1.75
CA LEU A 395 -26.03 -13.99 0.30
C LEU A 395 -27.26 -13.16 -0.18
N ARG A 396 -27.98 -12.53 0.73
CA ARG A 396 -29.18 -11.74 0.36
C ARG A 396 -28.82 -10.57 -0.53
N GLY A 397 -29.53 -10.42 -1.64
CA GLY A 397 -29.31 -9.33 -2.60
C GLY A 397 -28.06 -9.50 -3.49
N CYS A 398 -27.34 -10.62 -3.40
CA CYS A 398 -26.18 -10.88 -4.26
C CYS A 398 -26.56 -10.99 -5.73
N SER A 399 -25.68 -10.51 -6.61
CA SER A 399 -25.76 -10.72 -8.05
C SER A 399 -24.84 -11.86 -8.48
N PHE A 400 -25.39 -12.93 -9.05
CA PHE A 400 -24.65 -14.14 -9.48
C PHE A 400 -24.57 -14.33 -10.99
N TYR A 401 -25.27 -13.53 -11.80
CA TYR A 401 -25.38 -13.78 -13.22
C TYR A 401 -24.06 -13.49 -13.97
N PRO A 402 -23.64 -14.33 -14.93
CA PRO A 402 -24.20 -15.59 -15.40
C PRO A 402 -23.63 -16.85 -14.70
N ASN A 403 -23.27 -16.77 -13.43
CA ASN A 403 -22.65 -17.89 -12.72
C ASN A 403 -23.57 -19.10 -12.61
N ARG A 404 -23.11 -20.27 -13.09
CA ARG A 404 -23.73 -21.56 -12.87
C ARG A 404 -23.40 -22.14 -11.48
N LEU A 405 -23.20 -21.25 -10.50
CA LEU A 405 -22.80 -21.59 -9.12
C LEU A 405 -23.65 -22.71 -8.55
N TRP A 406 -24.96 -22.68 -8.83
CA TRP A 406 -25.92 -23.58 -8.23
C TRP A 406 -25.91 -24.98 -8.85
N GLU A 407 -25.46 -25.16 -10.09
CA GLU A 407 -25.35 -26.46 -10.71
C GLU A 407 -24.33 -27.38 -10.01
N SER A 408 -23.22 -26.79 -9.50
CA SER A 408 -22.15 -27.58 -8.85
C SER A 408 -22.25 -27.62 -7.33
N LYS A 409 -22.84 -26.60 -6.70
CA LYS A 409 -22.82 -26.40 -5.22
C LYS A 409 -24.07 -26.96 -4.52
N ILE A 410 -25.23 -27.03 -5.19
CA ILE A 410 -26.46 -27.60 -4.59
C ILE A 410 -26.31 -29.10 -4.25
N GLN A 411 -25.35 -29.78 -4.89
CA GLN A 411 -25.10 -31.20 -4.62
C GLN A 411 -24.29 -31.45 -3.33
N ASP A 412 -23.65 -30.44 -2.76
CA ASP A 412 -22.86 -30.55 -1.53
C ASP A 412 -23.50 -29.75 -0.38
N ASN A 413 -24.51 -30.35 0.26
CA ASN A 413 -25.28 -29.72 1.34
C ASN A 413 -24.46 -29.25 2.52
N LYS A 414 -23.26 -29.79 2.76
CA LYS A 414 -22.42 -29.41 3.93
C LYS A 414 -21.78 -28.04 3.73
N THR A 415 -21.52 -27.65 2.50
CA THR A 415 -20.80 -26.39 2.21
C THR A 415 -21.71 -25.17 2.21
N ILE A 416 -23.02 -25.33 2.05
CA ILE A 416 -24.01 -24.23 1.94
C ILE A 416 -25.00 -24.18 3.12
N ALA A 417 -24.94 -25.13 4.05
CA ALA A 417 -25.87 -25.17 5.18
C ALA A 417 -25.93 -23.86 5.95
N GLY A 418 -27.12 -23.39 6.28
CA GLY A 418 -27.36 -22.13 6.98
C GLY A 418 -27.13 -20.86 6.15
N ALA A 419 -26.79 -20.96 4.85
CA ALA A 419 -26.69 -19.80 3.97
C ALA A 419 -28.04 -19.10 3.81
N LYS A 420 -28.03 -17.77 3.73
CA LYS A 420 -29.22 -16.92 3.72
C LYS A 420 -29.39 -16.26 2.36
N ILE A 421 -30.60 -16.38 1.79
CA ILE A 421 -30.97 -15.77 0.51
C ILE A 421 -32.32 -15.04 0.65
N THR A 422 -32.62 -14.10 -0.25
CA THR A 422 -33.97 -13.54 -0.32
C THR A 422 -34.88 -14.40 -1.21
N ILE A 423 -36.21 -14.26 -1.00
CA ILE A 423 -37.18 -14.90 -1.86
C ILE A 423 -37.05 -14.43 -3.33
N PHE A 424 -36.57 -13.16 -3.51
CA PHE A 424 -36.31 -12.63 -4.85
C PHE A 424 -35.11 -13.34 -5.51
N ASP A 425 -34.00 -13.53 -4.78
CA ASP A 425 -32.81 -14.23 -5.26
C ASP A 425 -33.16 -15.69 -5.57
N PHE A 426 -33.98 -16.31 -4.72
CA PHE A 426 -34.43 -17.69 -4.95
C PHE A 426 -35.13 -17.84 -6.28
N TYR A 427 -36.19 -17.08 -6.56
CA TYR A 427 -36.98 -17.30 -7.79
C TYR A 427 -36.33 -16.75 -9.05
N THR A 428 -35.47 -15.72 -8.96
CA THR A 428 -34.82 -15.11 -10.12
C THR A 428 -33.53 -15.80 -10.52
N GLN A 429 -32.74 -16.23 -9.54
CA GLN A 429 -31.37 -16.68 -9.78
C GLN A 429 -31.20 -18.21 -9.52
N ILE A 430 -31.96 -18.78 -8.60
CA ILE A 430 -31.78 -20.19 -8.17
C ILE A 430 -32.82 -21.11 -8.73
N TYR A 431 -34.10 -20.79 -8.58
CA TYR A 431 -35.20 -21.65 -8.94
C TYR A 431 -35.16 -22.12 -10.41
N PRO A 432 -34.79 -21.28 -11.41
CA PRO A 432 -34.70 -21.72 -12.82
C PRO A 432 -33.69 -22.83 -13.04
N TYR A 433 -32.67 -22.96 -12.19
CA TYR A 433 -31.58 -23.94 -12.30
C TYR A 433 -31.73 -25.13 -11.36
N TRP A 434 -32.44 -24.96 -10.22
CA TRP A 434 -32.61 -25.99 -9.21
C TRP A 434 -33.62 -27.07 -9.64
N LYS A 435 -34.69 -26.68 -10.29
CA LYS A 435 -35.69 -27.61 -10.83
C LYS A 435 -35.54 -27.77 -12.35
N HIS A 436 -34.93 -28.89 -12.76
CA HIS A 436 -34.73 -29.22 -14.16
C HIS A 436 -36.02 -29.19 -14.99
N GLN A 437 -35.94 -28.62 -16.17
CA GLN A 437 -36.77 -28.71 -17.41
C GLN A 437 -38.28 -28.87 -17.34
N ASN A 438 -38.89 -29.31 -16.23
CA ASN A 438 -40.32 -29.54 -16.08
C ASN A 438 -40.97 -28.80 -14.89
N ALA A 439 -40.25 -27.89 -14.24
CA ALA A 439 -40.86 -27.09 -13.17
C ALA A 439 -41.77 -26.00 -13.78
N PRO A 440 -42.99 -25.81 -13.25
CA PRO A 440 -43.84 -24.71 -13.69
C PRO A 440 -43.14 -23.39 -13.43
N GLU A 441 -43.33 -22.41 -14.33
CA GLU A 441 -42.83 -21.06 -14.12
C GLU A 441 -43.28 -20.57 -12.75
N TRP A 442 -42.38 -19.94 -11.98
CA TRP A 442 -42.61 -19.45 -10.61
C TRP A 442 -43.87 -18.58 -10.52
N GLU A 443 -44.10 -17.76 -11.54
CA GLU A 443 -45.20 -16.84 -11.64
C GLU A 443 -46.57 -17.54 -11.71
N ASN A 444 -46.60 -18.73 -12.25
CA ASN A 444 -47.80 -19.56 -12.40
C ASN A 444 -48.12 -20.40 -11.14
N LEU A 445 -47.28 -20.37 -10.11
CA LEU A 445 -47.51 -21.06 -8.85
C LEU A 445 -48.41 -20.23 -7.92
N THR A 446 -49.37 -20.90 -7.30
CA THR A 446 -50.16 -20.33 -6.19
C THR A 446 -49.24 -20.14 -4.94
N GLU A 447 -49.62 -19.22 -4.05
CA GLU A 447 -48.85 -18.95 -2.84
C GLU A 447 -48.54 -20.20 -1.96
N PRO A 448 -49.50 -21.10 -1.72
CA PRO A 448 -49.20 -22.35 -1.00
C PRO A 448 -48.18 -23.26 -1.72
N LYS A 449 -48.24 -23.31 -3.07
CA LYS A 449 -47.27 -24.08 -3.86
C LYS A 449 -45.87 -23.43 -3.84
N ARG A 450 -45.78 -22.12 -3.88
CA ARG A 450 -44.50 -21.39 -3.71
C ARG A 450 -43.87 -21.72 -2.37
N LYS A 451 -44.63 -21.65 -1.28
CA LYS A 451 -44.15 -22.03 0.06
C LYS A 451 -43.67 -23.47 0.12
N ALA A 452 -44.43 -24.43 -0.46
CA ALA A 452 -44.02 -25.82 -0.52
C ALA A 452 -42.71 -26.02 -1.28
N VAL A 453 -42.52 -25.32 -2.40
CA VAL A 453 -41.30 -25.37 -3.21
C VAL A 453 -40.13 -24.81 -2.43
N MET A 454 -40.29 -23.65 -1.79
CA MET A 454 -39.23 -23.06 -0.94
C MET A 454 -38.87 -23.98 0.23
N GLN A 455 -39.85 -24.57 0.90
CA GLN A 455 -39.62 -25.51 1.99
C GLN A 455 -38.86 -26.75 1.53
N THR A 456 -39.24 -27.33 0.37
CA THR A 456 -38.50 -28.45 -0.23
C THR A 456 -37.06 -28.07 -0.52
N PHE A 457 -36.82 -26.89 -1.10
CA PHE A 457 -35.47 -26.38 -1.37
C PHE A 457 -34.65 -26.22 -0.09
N CYS A 458 -35.23 -25.61 0.95
CA CYS A 458 -34.57 -25.45 2.24
C CYS A 458 -34.21 -26.80 2.87
N ASN A 459 -35.11 -27.78 2.82
CA ASN A 459 -34.86 -29.12 3.37
C ASN A 459 -33.80 -29.90 2.57
N GLU A 460 -33.66 -29.64 1.26
CA GLU A 460 -32.64 -30.26 0.41
C GLU A 460 -31.27 -29.59 0.53
N THR A 461 -31.21 -28.32 0.88
CA THR A 461 -29.97 -27.50 0.83
C THR A 461 -29.52 -26.97 2.18
N ASP A 462 -30.32 -27.12 3.24
CA ASP A 462 -30.13 -26.49 4.54
C ASP A 462 -30.01 -24.96 4.49
N MET A 463 -30.45 -24.30 3.42
CA MET A 463 -30.47 -22.84 3.28
C MET A 463 -31.72 -22.23 3.94
N ILE A 464 -31.68 -20.94 4.18
CA ILE A 464 -32.75 -20.15 4.82
C ILE A 464 -33.21 -19.06 3.83
N ILE A 465 -34.51 -18.95 3.57
CA ILE A 465 -35.10 -17.94 2.69
C ILE A 465 -35.76 -16.84 3.53
N PHE A 466 -35.46 -15.59 3.20
CA PHE A 466 -36.00 -14.39 3.82
C PHE A 466 -36.86 -13.58 2.85
N ASP A 467 -37.87 -12.85 3.35
CA ASP A 467 -38.57 -11.81 2.57
C ASP A 467 -37.70 -10.55 2.43
N LEU A 468 -38.17 -9.58 1.61
CA LEU A 468 -37.48 -8.31 1.42
C LEU A 468 -37.44 -7.41 2.68
N ALA A 469 -38.29 -7.73 3.67
CA ALA A 469 -38.29 -7.06 4.98
C ALA A 469 -37.33 -7.75 5.99
N GLY A 470 -36.59 -8.78 5.57
CA GLY A 470 -35.65 -9.52 6.40
C GLY A 470 -36.32 -10.54 7.35
N ARG A 471 -37.58 -10.90 7.13
CA ARG A 471 -38.27 -11.93 7.91
C ARG A 471 -38.05 -13.30 7.27
N GLU A 472 -37.79 -14.30 8.09
CA GLU A 472 -37.67 -15.69 7.65
C GLU A 472 -38.99 -16.21 7.04
N VAL A 473 -38.94 -16.73 5.81
CA VAL A 473 -40.05 -17.26 5.06
C VAL A 473 -40.06 -18.80 5.02
N ALA A 474 -38.87 -19.38 4.84
CA ALA A 474 -38.66 -20.81 4.85
C ALA A 474 -37.27 -21.15 5.40
N LYS A 475 -37.18 -22.26 6.13
CA LYS A 475 -35.97 -22.85 6.68
C LYS A 475 -36.04 -24.36 6.73
N PRO A 476 -34.91 -25.07 6.86
CA PRO A 476 -34.89 -26.51 7.05
C PRO A 476 -35.78 -26.93 8.24
N GLU A 477 -36.51 -27.98 8.06
CA GLU A 477 -37.21 -28.66 9.17
C GLU A 477 -36.18 -29.49 9.95
N SER A 478 -36.09 -29.27 11.27
CA SER A 478 -35.16 -29.93 12.18
C SER A 478 -35.46 -31.41 12.37
#